data_9a669e8a7906e69904e1aaceecd34f3d
#
_entry.id   9a669e8a7906e69904e1aaceecd34f3d
#
_cell.length_a   1.000
_cell.length_b   1.000
_cell.length_c   1.000
_cell.angle_alpha   90.00
_cell.angle_beta   90.00
_cell.angle_gamma   90.00
#
_symmetry.space_group_name_H-M   'P 1'
#
loop_
_entity.id
_entity.type
_entity.pdbx_description
1 polymer ?
#
loop_
_entity_poly.entity_id
_entity_poly.type
_entity_poly.pdbx_seq_one_letter_code
_entity_poly.pdbx_strand_id
1 'polypeptide(L)'
;VDGHNVEELERTLRSIYQRPGPHFLHIVTKKGKGYQPAEMNPGNYHGVSAFDPDGMPDPEVAPKESFSTVFGKMLVQEGIQNPKLCAITAAMKYGTGLQFFAHRHPQRFFDVGMAEQHAVTFAAGLASQGMLPVVCIYSTFLQRSYDQIIHDVNLLKENVVFAIDRAGFVPADGETHQGIYDAAFLSQIGIPVYAPSNYEELQYWLHYLLQDTVSGPRAIRYPRGGESAKLAQYPCTKREYDFLYETPGAEIL
;
A
#
# COMPACT_ATOMS: atom_id res chain seq x y z
N VAL A 1 30.22 -12.83 -2.76
CA VAL A 1 31.05 -11.75 -2.22
C VAL A 1 30.30 -11.09 -1.07
N ASP A 2 30.99 -10.79 0.03
CA ASP A 2 30.41 -10.00 1.10
C ASP A 2 30.24 -8.53 0.67
N GLY A 3 29.00 -8.07 0.57
CA GLY A 3 28.69 -6.70 0.17
C GLY A 3 29.03 -5.64 1.20
N HIS A 4 29.41 -6.01 2.42
CA HIS A 4 29.89 -5.09 3.45
C HIS A 4 31.42 -4.96 3.46
N ASN A 5 32.12 -5.77 2.66
CA ASN A 5 33.56 -5.68 2.48
C ASN A 5 33.87 -4.92 1.18
N VAL A 6 34.09 -3.61 1.30
CA VAL A 6 34.31 -2.72 0.15
C VAL A 6 35.58 -3.08 -0.62
N GLU A 7 36.64 -3.49 0.05
CA GLU A 7 37.90 -3.87 -0.59
C GLU A 7 37.74 -5.15 -1.43
N GLU A 8 37.00 -6.12 -0.92
CA GLU A 8 36.70 -7.36 -1.67
C GLU A 8 35.80 -7.08 -2.87
N LEU A 9 34.79 -6.21 -2.71
CA LEU A 9 33.94 -5.78 -3.83
C LEU A 9 34.75 -5.09 -4.93
N GLU A 10 35.59 -4.12 -4.57
CA GLU A 10 36.41 -3.40 -5.52
C GLU A 10 37.35 -4.35 -6.29
N ARG A 11 38.06 -5.21 -5.58
CA ARG A 11 38.95 -6.22 -6.20
C ARG A 11 38.20 -7.14 -7.15
N THR A 12 37.01 -7.60 -6.75
CA THR A 12 36.16 -8.48 -7.57
C THR A 12 35.68 -7.77 -8.82
N LEU A 13 35.17 -6.55 -8.68
CA LEU A 13 34.70 -5.73 -9.80
C LEU A 13 35.82 -5.44 -10.80
N ARG A 14 37.04 -5.08 -10.33
CA ARG A 14 38.19 -4.89 -11.20
C ARG A 14 38.58 -6.17 -11.98
N SER A 15 38.50 -7.32 -11.30
CA SER A 15 38.76 -8.62 -11.95
C SER A 15 37.72 -8.96 -13.02
N ILE A 16 36.46 -8.71 -12.76
CA ILE A 16 35.34 -8.95 -13.69
C ILE A 16 35.46 -8.02 -14.91
N TYR A 17 35.75 -6.74 -14.68
CA TYR A 17 35.87 -5.74 -15.76
C TYR A 17 36.95 -6.09 -16.80
N GLN A 18 37.98 -6.82 -16.42
CA GLN A 18 39.07 -7.25 -17.32
C GLN A 18 38.68 -8.47 -18.17
N ARG A 19 37.55 -9.10 -17.94
CA ARG A 19 37.13 -10.31 -18.66
C ARG A 19 36.06 -9.97 -19.70
N PRO A 20 36.16 -10.49 -20.92
CA PRO A 20 35.11 -10.30 -21.92
C PRO A 20 33.87 -11.15 -21.59
N GLY A 21 32.70 -10.69 -22.05
CA GLY A 21 31.42 -11.39 -21.94
C GLY A 21 30.57 -11.01 -20.73
N PRO A 22 29.37 -11.59 -20.59
CA PRO A 22 28.50 -11.34 -19.47
C PRO A 22 29.02 -12.01 -18.19
N HIS A 23 28.86 -11.33 -17.06
CA HIS A 23 29.25 -11.82 -15.74
C HIS A 23 28.12 -11.69 -14.76
N PHE A 24 28.01 -12.66 -13.86
CA PHE A 24 27.09 -12.63 -12.72
C PHE A 24 27.88 -12.44 -11.43
N LEU A 25 27.61 -11.35 -10.70
CA LEU A 25 28.20 -11.09 -9.40
C LEU A 25 27.13 -11.21 -8.31
N HIS A 26 27.22 -12.26 -7.49
CA HIS A 26 26.35 -12.44 -6.34
C HIS A 26 26.95 -11.72 -5.12
N ILE A 27 26.28 -10.67 -4.69
CA ILE A 27 26.65 -9.86 -3.52
C ILE A 27 25.65 -10.18 -2.38
N VAL A 28 26.19 -10.55 -1.23
CA VAL A 28 25.39 -10.86 -0.03
C VAL A 28 25.51 -9.70 0.96
N THR A 29 24.39 -9.13 1.36
CA THR A 29 24.32 -8.05 2.33
C THR A 29 23.34 -8.37 3.43
N LYS A 30 23.51 -7.75 4.59
CA LYS A 30 22.56 -7.74 5.69
C LYS A 30 22.01 -6.33 5.84
N LYS A 31 20.70 -6.14 5.60
CA LYS A 31 20.05 -4.83 5.74
C LYS A 31 20.16 -4.34 7.17
N GLY A 32 20.56 -3.07 7.36
CA GLY A 32 20.80 -2.48 8.67
C GLY A 32 22.14 -2.83 9.31
N LYS A 33 23.07 -3.45 8.58
CA LYS A 33 24.40 -3.88 9.06
C LYS A 33 25.12 -2.76 9.83
N GLY A 34 25.55 -3.09 11.06
CA GLY A 34 26.26 -2.16 11.94
C GLY A 34 25.36 -1.47 12.98
N TYR A 35 24.03 -1.60 12.86
CA TYR A 35 23.08 -1.12 13.85
C TYR A 35 22.12 -2.24 14.25
N GLN A 36 22.34 -2.82 15.41
CA GLN A 36 21.64 -4.04 15.87
C GLN A 36 20.12 -3.95 15.79
N PRO A 37 19.45 -2.84 16.22
CA PRO A 37 17.99 -2.73 16.10
C PRO A 37 17.50 -2.82 14.65
N ALA A 38 18.20 -2.22 13.69
CA ALA A 38 17.86 -2.30 12.28
C ALA A 38 18.15 -3.68 11.69
N GLU A 39 19.20 -4.37 12.14
CA GLU A 39 19.50 -5.74 11.73
C GLU A 39 18.42 -6.73 12.18
N MET A 40 17.85 -6.52 13.37
CA MET A 40 16.79 -7.35 13.93
C MET A 40 15.40 -7.06 13.32
N ASN A 41 15.16 -5.81 12.94
CA ASN A 41 13.89 -5.38 12.35
C ASN A 41 14.06 -4.40 11.19
N PRO A 42 14.65 -4.86 10.06
CA PRO A 42 15.00 -3.98 8.95
C PRO A 42 13.81 -3.28 8.29
N GLY A 43 12.61 -3.81 8.47
CA GLY A 43 11.38 -3.19 7.97
C GLY A 43 11.05 -1.87 8.64
N ASN A 44 11.20 -1.79 9.96
CA ASN A 44 10.94 -0.56 10.72
C ASN A 44 11.98 0.54 10.43
N TYR A 45 13.17 0.15 10.00
CA TYR A 45 14.27 1.08 9.67
C TYR A 45 14.43 1.33 8.18
N HIS A 46 13.46 0.93 7.34
CA HIS A 46 13.54 1.15 5.90
C HIS A 46 13.39 2.62 5.50
N GLY A 47 12.55 3.36 6.21
CA GLY A 47 12.34 4.79 5.98
C GLY A 47 11.98 5.45 7.30
N VAL A 48 12.99 5.92 8.02
CA VAL A 48 12.85 6.55 9.34
C VAL A 48 13.11 8.04 9.24
N SER A 49 12.38 8.83 10.04
CA SER A 49 12.72 10.22 10.33
C SER A 49 14.01 10.27 11.16
N ALA A 50 14.61 11.46 11.29
CA ALA A 50 15.76 11.64 12.19
C ALA A 50 15.40 11.13 13.59
N PHE A 51 16.28 10.31 14.15
CA PHE A 51 16.14 9.75 15.49
C PHE A 51 17.50 9.70 16.17
N ASP A 52 17.53 9.64 17.50
CA ASP A 52 18.75 9.44 18.28
C ASP A 52 19.16 7.96 18.20
N PRO A 53 20.36 7.61 17.68
CA PRO A 53 20.81 6.23 17.59
C PRO A 53 20.95 5.53 18.96
N ASP A 54 21.22 6.30 20.02
CA ASP A 54 21.34 5.81 21.40
C ASP A 54 19.99 5.83 22.14
N GLY A 55 19.02 6.59 21.60
CA GLY A 55 17.62 6.59 22.01
C GLY A 55 16.84 5.56 21.24
N MET A 56 16.38 4.49 21.89
CA MET A 56 15.36 3.65 21.29
C MET A 56 14.17 4.53 20.85
N PRO A 57 13.58 4.35 19.67
CA PRO A 57 12.29 4.97 19.37
C PRO A 57 11.38 4.66 20.54
N ASP A 58 10.90 5.67 21.23
CA ASP A 58 10.03 5.49 22.38
C ASP A 58 8.80 4.67 21.91
N PRO A 59 8.64 3.42 22.35
CA PRO A 59 7.52 2.61 21.97
C PRO A 59 6.19 3.19 22.48
N GLU A 60 6.24 4.16 23.41
CA GLU A 60 5.07 4.87 23.93
C GLU A 60 4.69 6.11 23.11
N VAL A 61 5.58 6.59 22.23
CA VAL A 61 5.17 7.58 21.22
C VAL A 61 4.34 6.84 20.18
N ALA A 62 3.06 6.74 20.44
CA ALA A 62 2.11 6.19 19.48
C ALA A 62 2.30 6.93 18.14
N PRO A 63 2.54 6.20 17.04
CA PRO A 63 2.65 6.84 15.74
C PRO A 63 1.41 7.71 15.53
N LYS A 64 1.60 8.97 15.11
CA LYS A 64 0.48 9.86 14.79
C LYS A 64 -0.49 9.10 13.91
N GLU A 65 -1.76 9.12 14.27
CA GLU A 65 -2.79 8.43 13.49
C GLU A 65 -2.76 8.91 12.04
N SER A 66 -2.83 7.97 11.13
CA SER A 66 -2.76 8.23 9.70
C SER A 66 -3.81 7.37 8.98
N PHE A 67 -4.16 7.73 7.74
CA PHE A 67 -5.06 6.92 6.92
C PHE A 67 -4.61 5.46 6.85
N SER A 68 -3.30 5.21 6.63
CA SER A 68 -2.75 3.85 6.60
C SER A 68 -2.93 3.11 7.94
N THR A 69 -2.77 3.82 9.07
CA THR A 69 -2.94 3.23 10.41
C THR A 69 -4.41 2.91 10.69
N VAL A 70 -5.31 3.84 10.37
CA VAL A 70 -6.77 3.65 10.52
C VAL A 70 -7.24 2.50 9.63
N PHE A 71 -6.84 2.49 8.37
CA PHE A 71 -7.11 1.42 7.42
C PHE A 71 -6.66 0.05 7.95
N GLY A 72 -5.39 -0.07 8.37
CA GLY A 72 -4.84 -1.34 8.83
C GLY A 72 -5.51 -1.87 10.10
N LYS A 73 -5.84 -1.00 11.06
CA LYS A 73 -6.59 -1.37 12.26
C LYS A 73 -8.00 -1.84 11.93
N MET A 74 -8.67 -1.14 11.03
CA MET A 74 -10.01 -1.51 10.60
C MET A 74 -10.01 -2.83 9.83
N LEU A 75 -9.05 -3.04 8.93
CA LEU A 75 -8.97 -4.29 8.17
C LEU A 75 -8.80 -5.52 9.08
N VAL A 76 -8.14 -5.35 10.24
CA VAL A 76 -8.06 -6.41 11.27
C VAL A 76 -9.46 -6.77 11.77
N GLN A 77 -10.31 -5.78 12.08
CA GLN A 77 -11.66 -6.00 12.58
C GLN A 77 -12.55 -6.67 11.51
N GLU A 78 -12.47 -6.20 10.29
CA GLU A 78 -13.16 -6.81 9.15
C GLU A 78 -12.72 -8.27 8.94
N GLY A 79 -11.40 -8.54 9.08
CA GLY A 79 -10.85 -9.90 8.99
C GLY A 79 -11.27 -10.83 10.12
N ILE A 80 -11.69 -10.32 11.28
CA ILE A 80 -12.30 -11.12 12.35
C ILE A 80 -13.72 -11.54 11.95
N GLN A 81 -14.48 -10.63 11.33
CA GLN A 81 -15.87 -10.87 10.93
C GLN A 81 -15.96 -11.73 9.65
N ASN A 82 -15.03 -11.54 8.72
CA ASN A 82 -15.03 -12.23 7.43
C ASN A 82 -13.79 -13.15 7.29
N PRO A 83 -13.94 -14.47 7.43
CA PRO A 83 -12.84 -15.42 7.28
C PRO A 83 -12.32 -15.54 5.84
N LYS A 84 -13.06 -15.09 4.84
CA LYS A 84 -12.65 -15.08 3.43
C LYS A 84 -11.72 -13.91 3.11
N LEU A 85 -11.72 -12.86 3.94
CA LEU A 85 -10.90 -11.69 3.72
C LEU A 85 -9.41 -12.02 3.87
N CYS A 86 -8.63 -11.69 2.86
CA CYS A 86 -7.17 -11.78 2.87
C CYS A 86 -6.54 -10.49 2.35
N ALA A 87 -5.32 -10.20 2.78
CA ALA A 87 -4.60 -8.98 2.43
C ALA A 87 -3.32 -9.32 1.67
N ILE A 88 -3.08 -8.60 0.58
CA ILE A 88 -1.93 -8.80 -0.31
C ILE A 88 -1.20 -7.47 -0.46
N THR A 89 0.13 -7.50 -0.41
CA THR A 89 0.96 -6.33 -0.71
C THR A 89 2.23 -6.72 -1.48
N ALA A 90 2.92 -5.74 -2.02
CA ALA A 90 4.16 -5.91 -2.78
C ALA A 90 5.31 -5.16 -2.08
N ALA A 91 5.85 -5.73 -1.00
CA ALA A 91 6.90 -5.16 -0.15
C ALA A 91 6.53 -3.82 0.54
N MET A 92 5.24 -3.55 0.73
CA MET A 92 4.73 -2.30 1.32
C MET A 92 3.99 -2.50 2.65
N LYS A 93 4.22 -3.60 3.36
CA LYS A 93 3.52 -3.99 4.59
C LYS A 93 3.37 -2.87 5.62
N TYR A 94 4.46 -2.19 5.94
CA TYR A 94 4.44 -1.13 6.96
C TYR A 94 3.80 0.17 6.45
N GLY A 95 4.08 0.53 5.22
CA GLY A 95 3.58 1.75 4.64
C GLY A 95 2.08 1.75 4.35
N THR A 96 1.49 0.58 4.16
CA THR A 96 0.04 0.39 3.97
C THR A 96 -0.72 0.04 5.24
N GLY A 97 -0.05 0.01 6.41
CA GLY A 97 -0.69 -0.34 7.68
C GLY A 97 -0.97 -1.84 7.86
N LEU A 98 -0.52 -2.69 6.95
CA LEU A 98 -0.81 -4.12 6.98
C LEU A 98 -0.05 -4.91 8.04
N GLN A 99 0.91 -4.31 8.76
CA GLN A 99 1.58 -4.97 9.89
C GLN A 99 0.59 -5.45 10.97
N PHE A 100 -0.52 -4.72 11.16
CA PHE A 100 -1.56 -5.12 12.11
C PHE A 100 -2.31 -6.37 11.62
N PHE A 101 -2.68 -6.40 10.34
CA PHE A 101 -3.36 -7.55 9.74
C PHE A 101 -2.44 -8.77 9.68
N ALA A 102 -1.19 -8.59 9.28
CA ALA A 102 -0.18 -9.65 9.22
C ALA A 102 0.06 -10.29 10.60
N HIS A 103 0.05 -9.48 11.67
CA HIS A 103 0.18 -9.97 13.04
C HIS A 103 -1.04 -10.79 13.50
N ARG A 104 -2.24 -10.29 13.22
CA ARG A 104 -3.50 -10.90 13.70
C ARG A 104 -3.96 -12.07 12.85
N HIS A 105 -3.73 -12.00 11.53
CA HIS A 105 -4.20 -12.96 10.53
C HIS A 105 -3.06 -13.47 9.63
N PRO A 106 -1.97 -14.06 10.18
CA PRO A 106 -0.76 -14.39 9.41
C PRO A 106 -1.00 -15.37 8.27
N GLN A 107 -2.01 -16.24 8.38
CA GLN A 107 -2.36 -17.23 7.34
C GLN A 107 -3.15 -16.62 6.16
N ARG A 108 -3.57 -15.36 6.27
CA ARG A 108 -4.35 -14.65 5.27
C ARG A 108 -3.67 -13.34 4.82
N PHE A 109 -2.39 -13.20 5.17
CA PHE A 109 -1.55 -12.10 4.74
C PHE A 109 -0.47 -12.61 3.80
N PHE A 110 -0.31 -11.94 2.66
CA PHE A 110 0.64 -12.30 1.61
C PHE A 110 1.45 -11.06 1.19
N ASP A 111 2.76 -11.15 1.35
CA ASP A 111 3.70 -10.17 0.80
C ASP A 111 4.46 -10.83 -0.34
N VAL A 112 4.18 -10.40 -1.55
CA VAL A 112 4.77 -11.01 -2.77
C VAL A 112 6.11 -10.43 -3.16
N GLY A 113 6.67 -9.53 -2.35
CA GLY A 113 7.86 -8.77 -2.72
C GLY A 113 7.54 -7.66 -3.73
N MET A 114 8.56 -7.09 -4.38
CA MET A 114 8.39 -6.03 -5.39
C MET A 114 7.86 -6.61 -6.71
N ALA A 115 6.62 -7.11 -6.69
CA ALA A 115 5.98 -7.81 -7.81
C ALA A 115 4.48 -7.45 -7.87
N GLU A 116 4.18 -6.20 -8.16
CA GLU A 116 2.81 -5.65 -8.15
C GLU A 116 1.90 -6.40 -9.15
N GLN A 117 2.42 -6.77 -10.32
CA GLN A 117 1.69 -7.56 -11.32
C GLN A 117 1.26 -8.91 -10.74
N HIS A 118 2.21 -9.59 -10.07
CA HIS A 118 1.91 -10.87 -9.41
C HIS A 118 0.87 -10.70 -8.29
N ALA A 119 0.94 -9.62 -7.51
CA ALA A 119 -0.03 -9.33 -6.46
C ALA A 119 -1.47 -9.31 -7.01
N VAL A 120 -1.68 -8.67 -8.17
CA VAL A 120 -3.00 -8.56 -8.81
C VAL A 120 -3.46 -9.89 -9.39
N THR A 121 -2.62 -10.59 -10.15
CA THR A 121 -2.96 -11.91 -10.71
C THR A 121 -3.23 -12.92 -9.59
N PHE A 122 -2.45 -12.91 -8.52
CA PHE A 122 -2.65 -13.76 -7.36
C PHE A 122 -3.98 -13.45 -6.65
N ALA A 123 -4.33 -12.16 -6.52
CA ALA A 123 -5.63 -11.75 -5.98
C ALA A 123 -6.79 -12.28 -6.83
N ALA A 124 -6.70 -12.18 -8.16
CA ALA A 124 -7.71 -12.74 -9.06
C ALA A 124 -7.89 -14.25 -8.84
N GLY A 125 -6.79 -15.00 -8.72
CA GLY A 125 -6.83 -16.43 -8.43
C GLY A 125 -7.49 -16.76 -7.08
N LEU A 126 -7.25 -15.97 -6.04
CA LEU A 126 -7.92 -16.12 -4.74
C LEU A 126 -9.41 -15.77 -4.81
N ALA A 127 -9.76 -14.71 -5.53
CA ALA A 127 -11.15 -14.29 -5.71
C ALA A 127 -11.97 -15.35 -6.46
N SER A 128 -11.41 -15.97 -7.51
CA SER A 128 -12.06 -17.04 -8.26
C SER A 128 -12.38 -18.30 -7.40
N GLN A 129 -11.68 -18.45 -6.26
CA GLN A 129 -11.94 -19.50 -5.28
C GLN A 129 -12.81 -19.03 -4.10
N GLY A 130 -13.45 -17.87 -4.23
CA GLY A 130 -14.40 -17.34 -3.25
C GLY A 130 -13.78 -16.64 -2.05
N MET A 131 -12.49 -16.30 -2.11
CA MET A 131 -11.87 -15.39 -1.15
C MET A 131 -12.21 -13.93 -1.46
N LEU A 132 -12.01 -13.05 -0.49
CA LEU A 132 -12.12 -11.60 -0.67
C LEU A 132 -10.74 -10.95 -0.49
N PRO A 133 -9.93 -10.90 -1.56
CA PRO A 133 -8.61 -10.29 -1.48
C PRO A 133 -8.68 -8.76 -1.50
N VAL A 134 -7.91 -8.15 -0.60
CA VAL A 134 -7.64 -6.71 -0.53
C VAL A 134 -6.19 -6.49 -0.95
N VAL A 135 -5.99 -5.90 -2.12
CA VAL A 135 -4.66 -5.58 -2.67
C VAL A 135 -4.26 -4.20 -2.23
N CYS A 136 -3.24 -4.12 -1.36
CA CYS A 136 -2.78 -2.89 -0.71
C CYS A 136 -1.45 -2.45 -1.32
N ILE A 137 -1.49 -1.48 -2.21
CA ILE A 137 -0.33 -0.99 -2.99
C ILE A 137 -0.39 0.54 -3.05
N TYR A 138 0.78 1.19 -3.10
CA TYR A 138 0.84 2.64 -3.34
C TYR A 138 0.34 2.99 -4.73
N SER A 139 -0.35 4.10 -4.83
CA SER A 139 -0.93 4.59 -6.10
C SER A 139 0.06 4.55 -7.27
N THR A 140 1.25 5.12 -7.09
CA THR A 140 2.26 5.15 -8.14
C THR A 140 2.73 3.76 -8.58
N PHE A 141 2.82 2.78 -7.67
CA PHE A 141 3.28 1.43 -7.98
C PHE A 141 2.19 0.54 -8.58
N LEU A 142 0.92 0.85 -8.31
CA LEU A 142 -0.21 0.14 -8.91
C LEU A 142 -0.24 0.26 -10.44
N GLN A 143 0.35 1.30 -11.01
CA GLN A 143 0.48 1.48 -12.47
C GLN A 143 1.16 0.30 -13.16
N ARG A 144 2.09 -0.40 -12.46
CA ARG A 144 2.80 -1.56 -13.03
C ARG A 144 1.89 -2.73 -13.31
N SER A 145 0.74 -2.81 -12.67
CA SER A 145 -0.24 -3.91 -12.79
C SER A 145 -1.49 -3.52 -13.57
N TYR A 146 -1.45 -2.45 -14.35
CA TYR A 146 -2.63 -1.97 -15.08
C TYR A 146 -3.19 -3.03 -16.03
N ASP A 147 -2.32 -3.74 -16.76
CA ASP A 147 -2.72 -4.84 -17.64
C ASP A 147 -3.39 -5.98 -16.85
N GLN A 148 -2.82 -6.42 -15.73
CA GLN A 148 -3.39 -7.47 -14.88
C GLN A 148 -4.72 -7.04 -14.25
N ILE A 149 -4.86 -5.76 -13.90
CA ILE A 149 -6.14 -5.23 -13.41
C ILE A 149 -7.22 -5.35 -14.49
N ILE A 150 -6.89 -5.02 -15.74
CA ILE A 150 -7.83 -5.16 -16.87
C ILE A 150 -8.14 -6.63 -17.13
N HIS A 151 -7.11 -7.42 -17.37
CA HIS A 151 -7.24 -8.75 -17.95
C HIS A 151 -7.65 -9.79 -16.90
N ASP A 152 -6.96 -9.83 -15.75
CA ASP A 152 -7.15 -10.89 -14.78
C ASP A 152 -8.30 -10.61 -13.81
N VAL A 153 -8.61 -9.32 -13.58
CA VAL A 153 -9.62 -8.91 -12.58
C VAL A 153 -10.87 -8.35 -13.23
N ASN A 154 -10.74 -7.28 -14.05
CA ASN A 154 -11.91 -6.53 -14.50
C ASN A 154 -12.73 -7.26 -15.59
N LEU A 155 -12.07 -7.88 -16.56
CA LEU A 155 -12.77 -8.67 -17.60
C LEU A 155 -13.52 -9.86 -17.00
N LEU A 156 -12.96 -10.50 -15.99
CA LEU A 156 -13.55 -11.64 -15.29
C LEU A 156 -14.53 -11.23 -14.19
N LYS A 157 -14.63 -9.92 -13.89
CA LYS A 157 -15.45 -9.38 -12.80
C LYS A 157 -15.13 -10.00 -11.43
N GLU A 158 -13.85 -10.32 -11.22
CA GLU A 158 -13.39 -10.92 -9.97
C GLU A 158 -13.59 -9.97 -8.77
N ASN A 159 -13.92 -10.55 -7.64
CA ASN A 159 -14.26 -9.81 -6.42
C ASN A 159 -12.99 -9.35 -5.67
N VAL A 160 -12.29 -8.37 -6.21
CA VAL A 160 -11.04 -7.82 -5.68
C VAL A 160 -11.25 -6.38 -5.20
N VAL A 161 -10.75 -6.07 -4.01
CA VAL A 161 -10.70 -4.70 -3.48
C VAL A 161 -9.29 -4.15 -3.58
N PHE A 162 -9.12 -3.03 -4.27
CA PHE A 162 -7.85 -2.30 -4.33
C PHE A 162 -7.82 -1.22 -3.27
N ALA A 163 -6.97 -1.36 -2.26
CA ALA A 163 -6.71 -0.35 -1.24
C ALA A 163 -5.44 0.43 -1.65
N ILE A 164 -5.66 1.63 -2.17
CA ILE A 164 -4.62 2.43 -2.82
C ILE A 164 -4.12 3.50 -1.85
N ASP A 165 -2.98 3.24 -1.25
CA ASP A 165 -2.31 4.17 -0.35
C ASP A 165 -1.49 5.21 -1.12
N ARG A 166 -1.14 6.33 -0.52
CA ARG A 166 -0.40 7.45 -1.15
C ARG A 166 -1.10 8.01 -2.38
N ALA A 167 -2.42 8.12 -2.35
CA ALA A 167 -3.18 8.79 -3.40
C ALA A 167 -2.99 10.31 -3.32
N GLY A 168 -2.93 10.97 -4.47
CA GLY A 168 -2.70 12.42 -4.57
C GLY A 168 -1.23 12.80 -4.49
N PHE A 169 -0.97 14.02 -4.02
CA PHE A 169 0.39 14.53 -3.87
C PHE A 169 1.08 13.97 -2.63
N VAL A 170 2.34 13.54 -2.80
CA VAL A 170 3.14 12.91 -1.74
C VAL A 170 4.46 13.67 -1.59
N PRO A 171 4.48 14.79 -0.86
CA PRO A 171 5.63 15.70 -0.84
C PRO A 171 6.87 15.10 -0.17
N ALA A 172 6.70 14.14 0.75
CA ALA A 172 7.81 13.60 1.52
C ALA A 172 8.54 12.42 0.85
N ASP A 173 7.96 11.80 -0.19
CA ASP A 173 8.52 10.60 -0.84
C ASP A 173 9.15 10.93 -2.21
N GLY A 174 9.14 12.19 -2.64
CA GLY A 174 9.76 12.66 -3.87
C GLY A 174 8.94 12.43 -5.15
N GLU A 175 9.56 12.70 -6.28
CA GLU A 175 8.90 12.70 -7.58
C GLU A 175 8.33 11.34 -8.02
N THR A 176 8.97 10.26 -7.59
CA THR A 176 8.62 8.90 -8.00
C THR A 176 7.40 8.32 -7.27
N HIS A 177 6.88 9.00 -6.25
CA HIS A 177 5.81 8.50 -5.39
C HIS A 177 4.49 9.25 -5.53
N GLN A 178 4.33 10.10 -6.56
CA GLN A 178 3.10 10.87 -6.77
C GLN A 178 1.93 9.99 -7.21
N GLY A 179 0.83 10.04 -6.46
CA GLY A 179 -0.34 9.19 -6.64
C GLY A 179 -1.47 9.89 -7.41
N ILE A 180 -1.20 10.38 -8.62
CA ILE A 180 -2.12 11.24 -9.38
C ILE A 180 -2.84 10.55 -10.54
N TYR A 181 -2.46 9.32 -10.89
CA TYR A 181 -2.96 8.65 -12.09
C TYR A 181 -3.98 7.53 -11.81
N ASP A 182 -4.03 7.01 -10.59
CA ASP A 182 -4.84 5.84 -10.22
C ASP A 182 -6.34 6.03 -10.52
N ALA A 183 -6.92 7.15 -10.14
CA ALA A 183 -8.32 7.44 -10.42
C ALA A 183 -8.61 7.46 -11.93
N ALA A 184 -7.72 8.06 -12.73
CA ALA A 184 -7.90 8.16 -14.17
C ALA A 184 -7.90 6.79 -14.85
N PHE A 185 -6.86 5.95 -14.61
CA PHE A 185 -6.78 4.66 -15.29
C PHE A 185 -7.83 3.65 -14.79
N LEU A 186 -8.21 3.68 -13.52
CA LEU A 186 -9.27 2.81 -13.01
C LEU A 186 -10.66 3.21 -13.55
N SER A 187 -10.95 4.50 -13.62
CA SER A 187 -12.21 4.99 -14.16
C SER A 187 -12.37 4.66 -15.64
N GLN A 188 -11.28 4.71 -16.44
CA GLN A 188 -11.31 4.34 -17.86
C GLN A 188 -11.75 2.90 -18.11
N ILE A 189 -11.48 1.99 -17.18
CA ILE A 189 -11.88 0.58 -17.28
C ILE A 189 -13.14 0.27 -16.46
N GLY A 190 -13.81 1.29 -15.94
CA GLY A 190 -15.11 1.17 -15.26
C GLY A 190 -15.03 0.55 -13.86
N ILE A 191 -13.88 0.62 -13.18
CA ILE A 191 -13.76 0.22 -11.78
C ILE A 191 -14.19 1.40 -10.89
N PRO A 192 -15.18 1.22 -9.98
CA PRO A 192 -15.57 2.24 -9.03
C PRO A 192 -14.42 2.62 -8.10
N VAL A 193 -14.20 3.94 -7.93
CA VAL A 193 -13.13 4.47 -7.08
C VAL A 193 -13.72 5.34 -5.99
N TYR A 194 -13.49 4.96 -4.74
CA TYR A 194 -13.93 5.67 -3.53
C TYR A 194 -12.76 6.47 -2.96
N ALA A 195 -12.98 7.74 -2.67
CA ALA A 195 -11.93 8.66 -2.22
C ALA A 195 -12.34 9.37 -0.91
N PRO A 196 -12.27 8.69 0.23
CA PRO A 196 -12.65 9.26 1.52
C PRO A 196 -11.76 10.46 1.88
N SER A 197 -12.38 11.51 2.41
CA SER A 197 -11.74 12.77 2.79
C SER A 197 -11.27 12.81 4.25
N ASN A 198 -11.84 11.95 5.10
CA ASN A 198 -11.52 11.83 6.53
C ASN A 198 -11.59 10.38 7.00
N TYR A 199 -11.29 10.14 8.29
CA TYR A 199 -11.26 8.80 8.85
C TYR A 199 -12.64 8.15 8.95
N GLU A 200 -13.70 8.94 9.22
CA GLU A 200 -15.06 8.42 9.30
C GLU A 200 -15.52 7.89 7.94
N GLU A 201 -15.27 8.63 6.88
CA GLU A 201 -15.56 8.18 5.51
C GLU A 201 -14.73 6.97 5.11
N LEU A 202 -13.42 6.95 5.47
CA LEU A 202 -12.57 5.78 5.22
C LEU A 202 -13.16 4.53 5.88
N GLN A 203 -13.56 4.63 7.14
CA GLN A 203 -14.12 3.50 7.88
C GLN A 203 -15.45 3.04 7.27
N TYR A 204 -16.33 3.97 6.95
CA TYR A 204 -17.63 3.66 6.36
C TYR A 204 -17.48 2.99 4.98
N TRP A 205 -16.73 3.60 4.07
CA TRP A 205 -16.58 3.08 2.72
C TRP A 205 -15.78 1.79 2.68
N LEU A 206 -14.74 1.63 3.50
CA LEU A 206 -14.04 0.35 3.58
C LEU A 206 -14.98 -0.77 4.06
N HIS A 207 -15.75 -0.54 5.12
CA HIS A 207 -16.74 -1.50 5.58
C HIS A 207 -17.75 -1.86 4.48
N TYR A 208 -18.30 -0.85 3.80
CA TYR A 208 -19.24 -1.06 2.69
C TYR A 208 -18.63 -1.91 1.57
N LEU A 209 -17.40 -1.62 1.15
CA LEU A 209 -16.73 -2.32 0.06
C LEU A 209 -16.40 -3.78 0.38
N LEU A 210 -16.32 -4.13 1.65
CA LEU A 210 -16.02 -5.49 2.12
C LEU A 210 -17.27 -6.34 2.38
N GLN A 211 -18.48 -5.80 2.17
CA GLN A 211 -19.72 -6.55 2.31
C GLN A 211 -19.91 -7.56 1.16
N ASP A 212 -20.52 -8.70 1.47
CA ASP A 212 -20.87 -9.73 0.48
C ASP A 212 -21.88 -9.25 -0.57
N THR A 213 -22.60 -8.16 -0.30
CA THR A 213 -23.56 -7.54 -1.22
C THR A 213 -22.90 -6.73 -2.33
N VAL A 214 -21.62 -6.40 -2.20
CA VAL A 214 -20.86 -5.64 -3.19
C VAL A 214 -19.97 -6.62 -3.96
N SER A 215 -20.13 -6.68 -5.28
CA SER A 215 -19.44 -7.62 -6.14
C SER A 215 -18.61 -6.91 -7.22
N GLY A 216 -17.64 -7.64 -7.78
CA GLY A 216 -16.74 -7.15 -8.81
C GLY A 216 -15.59 -6.29 -8.25
N PRO A 217 -14.69 -5.85 -9.13
CA PRO A 217 -13.54 -5.05 -8.74
C PRO A 217 -13.93 -3.65 -8.31
N ARG A 218 -13.29 -3.14 -7.28
CA ARG A 218 -13.53 -1.81 -6.71
C ARG A 218 -12.30 -1.30 -5.98
N ALA A 219 -12.16 0.01 -5.88
CA ALA A 219 -10.99 0.64 -5.28
C ALA A 219 -11.39 1.67 -4.22
N ILE A 220 -10.61 1.73 -3.15
CA ILE A 220 -10.62 2.83 -2.18
C ILE A 220 -9.24 3.46 -2.18
N ARG A 221 -9.18 4.79 -2.29
CA ARG A 221 -7.92 5.54 -2.36
C ARG A 221 -7.85 6.59 -1.27
N TYR A 222 -6.72 6.69 -0.60
CA TYR A 222 -6.52 7.64 0.50
C TYR A 222 -5.09 8.19 0.53
N PRO A 223 -4.88 9.41 1.08
CA PRO A 223 -3.60 10.08 1.07
C PRO A 223 -2.62 9.50 2.10
N ARG A 224 -1.35 9.84 1.95
CA ARG A 224 -0.35 9.66 3.00
C ARG A 224 -0.56 10.67 4.13
N GLY A 225 -0.42 10.22 5.38
CA GLY A 225 -0.49 11.08 6.57
C GLY A 225 -1.85 11.09 7.24
N GLY A 226 -2.07 12.09 8.08
CA GLY A 226 -3.31 12.26 8.86
C GLY A 226 -4.39 12.98 8.09
N GLU A 227 -5.61 12.94 8.64
CA GLU A 227 -6.73 13.72 8.10
C GLU A 227 -6.53 15.22 8.35
N SER A 228 -7.14 16.03 7.48
CA SER A 228 -7.16 17.47 7.66
C SER A 228 -8.16 17.86 8.76
N ALA A 229 -7.76 18.72 9.70
CA ALA A 229 -8.66 19.25 10.73
C ALA A 229 -9.89 19.95 10.15
N LYS A 230 -9.79 20.49 8.93
CA LYS A 230 -10.94 21.08 8.23
C LYS A 230 -11.92 20.02 7.74
N LEU A 231 -11.44 18.87 7.29
CA LEU A 231 -12.28 17.79 6.76
C LEU A 231 -12.81 16.87 7.85
N ALA A 232 -12.08 16.72 8.96
CA ALA A 232 -12.47 15.91 10.10
C ALA A 232 -13.80 16.34 10.75
N GLN A 233 -14.21 17.62 10.54
CA GLN A 233 -15.48 18.14 11.09
C GLN A 233 -16.72 17.78 10.25
N TYR A 234 -16.54 17.27 9.04
CA TYR A 234 -17.66 16.89 8.17
C TYR A 234 -18.04 15.44 8.43
N PRO A 235 -19.31 15.16 8.81
CA PRO A 235 -19.76 13.79 9.03
C PRO A 235 -19.86 13.04 7.69
N CYS A 236 -19.70 11.74 7.75
CA CYS A 236 -19.93 10.88 6.58
C CYS A 236 -21.42 10.85 6.24
N THR A 237 -21.80 11.44 5.10
CA THR A 237 -23.20 11.51 4.65
C THR A 237 -23.68 10.25 3.94
N LYS A 238 -22.76 9.32 3.62
CA LYS A 238 -23.03 8.07 2.87
C LYS A 238 -23.52 8.32 1.44
N ARG A 239 -23.27 9.49 0.91
CA ARG A 239 -23.59 9.87 -0.48
C ARG A 239 -22.39 9.64 -1.39
N GLU A 240 -22.65 9.57 -2.69
CA GLU A 240 -21.57 9.45 -3.68
C GLU A 240 -20.64 10.66 -3.71
N TYR A 241 -21.17 11.85 -3.39
CA TYR A 241 -20.39 13.08 -3.25
C TYR A 241 -21.13 14.06 -2.34
N ASP A 242 -20.38 15.01 -1.75
CA ASP A 242 -20.88 16.11 -0.95
C ASP A 242 -20.28 17.44 -1.35
N PHE A 243 -21.08 18.50 -1.24
CA PHE A 243 -20.60 19.86 -1.36
C PHE A 243 -20.10 20.36 0.00
N LEU A 244 -18.79 20.57 0.13
CA LEU A 244 -18.20 21.18 1.32
C LEU A 244 -18.42 22.69 1.37
N TYR A 245 -18.63 23.30 0.21
CA TYR A 245 -18.88 24.72 0.05
C TYR A 245 -19.70 24.99 -1.21
N GLU A 246 -20.76 25.77 -1.06
CA GLU A 246 -21.58 26.27 -2.18
C GLU A 246 -21.47 27.78 -2.29
N THR A 247 -21.16 28.29 -3.46
CA THR A 247 -21.24 29.73 -3.77
C THR A 247 -22.57 29.99 -4.46
N PRO A 248 -23.47 30.83 -3.89
CA PRO A 248 -24.73 31.18 -4.54
C PRO A 248 -24.49 31.75 -5.94
N GLY A 249 -25.17 31.19 -6.94
CA GLY A 249 -25.05 31.64 -8.34
C GLY A 249 -23.83 31.12 -9.09
N ALA A 250 -23.00 30.22 -8.53
CA ALA A 250 -21.98 29.52 -9.27
C ALA A 250 -22.61 28.36 -10.05
N GLU A 251 -22.33 28.30 -11.36
CA GLU A 251 -22.64 27.14 -12.21
C GLU A 251 -21.40 26.30 -12.37
N ILE A 252 -21.55 24.95 -12.21
CA ILE A 252 -20.50 24.01 -12.57
C ILE A 252 -20.59 23.79 -14.07
N LEU A 253 -19.57 24.23 -14.80
CA LEU A 253 -19.41 24.01 -16.22
C LEU A 253 -18.76 22.65 -16.49
#